data_3b7de82866c797b6f96ea55f112c99f2
#
_entry.id   3b7de82866c797b6f96ea55f112c99f2
#
_cell.length_a   1.000
_cell.length_b   1.000
_cell.length_c   1.000
_cell.angle_alpha   90.00
_cell.angle_beta   90.00
_cell.angle_gamma   90.00
#
_symmetry.space_group_name_H-M   'P 1'
#
loop_
_entity.id
_entity.type
_entity.pdbx_description
1 polymer ?
#
loop_
_entity_poly.entity_id
_entity_poly.type
_entity_poly.pdbx_seq_one_letter_code
_entity_poly.pdbx_strand_id
1 'polypeptide(L)'
;MEMAPAAPALTEKAHAAGAKVVMSFHDFEVTPESEIMRELLETMAALGADVAKLAVLANSERDALNVELVQRWAAEYVSAPSIVLAMGEFGRQTRATQPEDGGVASFVAVSGRESAPGQWGAQELAEKLGRE
;
A
#
# COMPACT_ATOMS: atom_id res chain seq x y z
N MET A 1 16.70 3.22 1.87
CA MET A 1 15.79 2.49 2.74
C MET A 1 15.94 0.99 2.51
N GLU A 2 16.08 0.24 3.54
CA GLU A 2 16.30 -1.22 3.45
C GLU A 2 15.15 -1.97 4.10
N MET A 3 14.84 -3.14 3.55
CA MET A 3 13.89 -4.06 4.17
C MET A 3 14.48 -4.64 5.45
N ALA A 4 13.63 -5.03 6.41
CA ALA A 4 14.08 -5.65 7.65
C ALA A 4 14.95 -6.88 7.34
N PRO A 5 16.12 -7.05 7.99
CA PRO A 5 17.02 -8.17 7.70
C PRO A 5 16.37 -9.55 7.86
N ALA A 6 15.37 -9.69 8.72
CA ALA A 6 14.66 -10.95 8.96
C ALA A 6 13.59 -11.26 7.91
N ALA A 7 13.23 -10.32 7.01
CA ALA A 7 12.13 -10.50 6.08
C ALA A 7 12.26 -11.73 5.16
N PRO A 8 13.42 -12.00 4.55
CA PRO A 8 13.54 -13.19 3.71
C PRO A 8 13.32 -14.50 4.46
N ALA A 9 13.93 -14.66 5.63
CA ALA A 9 13.81 -15.87 6.43
C ALA A 9 12.40 -16.11 6.96
N LEU A 10 11.71 -15.04 7.37
CA LEU A 10 10.32 -15.11 7.81
C LEU A 10 9.38 -15.45 6.66
N THR A 11 9.64 -14.93 5.48
CA THR A 11 8.88 -15.24 4.27
C THR A 11 8.99 -16.72 3.91
N GLU A 12 10.19 -17.27 3.93
CA GLU A 12 10.41 -18.70 3.68
C GLU A 12 9.68 -19.58 4.70
N LYS A 13 9.75 -19.23 5.99
CA LYS A 13 9.04 -19.95 7.04
C LYS A 13 7.52 -19.91 6.86
N ALA A 14 6.99 -18.75 6.54
CA ALA A 14 5.55 -18.59 6.30
C ALA A 14 5.09 -19.43 5.11
N HIS A 15 5.80 -19.38 4.01
CA HIS A 15 5.50 -20.17 2.81
C HIS A 15 5.62 -21.68 3.09
N ALA A 16 6.62 -22.12 3.82
CA ALA A 16 6.78 -23.51 4.22
C ALA A 16 5.62 -24.01 5.08
N ALA A 17 5.01 -23.13 5.86
CA ALA A 17 3.81 -23.42 6.65
C ALA A 17 2.50 -23.30 5.86
N GLY A 18 2.54 -22.98 4.57
CA GLY A 18 1.37 -22.81 3.72
C GLY A 18 0.69 -21.44 3.83
N ALA A 19 1.32 -20.46 4.48
CA ALA A 19 0.77 -19.12 4.64
C ALA A 19 1.16 -18.20 3.48
N LYS A 20 0.30 -17.22 3.19
CA LYS A 20 0.61 -16.10 2.29
C LYS A 20 1.27 -14.98 3.07
N VAL A 21 2.09 -14.18 2.40
CA VAL A 21 2.85 -13.09 3.01
C VAL A 21 2.50 -11.77 2.37
N VAL A 22 2.03 -10.83 3.20
CA VAL A 22 1.95 -9.41 2.84
C VAL A 22 3.21 -8.75 3.39
N MET A 23 4.08 -8.32 2.50
CA MET A 23 5.29 -7.61 2.90
C MET A 23 5.02 -6.11 2.84
N SER A 24 5.27 -5.41 3.94
CA SER A 24 4.89 -4.00 4.10
C SER A 24 6.08 -3.13 4.44
N PHE A 25 6.05 -1.91 3.92
CA PHE A 25 6.90 -0.83 4.36
C PHE A 25 6.03 0.41 4.66
N HIS A 26 6.32 1.07 5.75
CA HIS A 26 5.59 2.27 6.19
C HIS A 26 6.56 3.43 6.41
N ASP A 27 6.22 4.58 5.85
CA ASP A 27 6.88 5.84 6.19
C ASP A 27 5.82 6.79 6.75
N PHE A 28 5.90 7.07 8.05
CA PHE A 28 4.92 7.91 8.75
C PHE A 28 5.26 9.40 8.71
N GLU A 29 6.31 9.79 8.03
CA GLU A 29 6.79 11.16 8.00
C GLU A 29 6.67 11.81 6.62
N VAL A 30 7.02 11.09 5.57
CA VAL A 30 7.07 11.62 4.21
C VAL A 30 6.62 10.61 3.16
N THR A 31 6.40 11.12 1.95
CA THR A 31 6.31 10.31 0.74
C THR A 31 7.70 10.26 0.09
N PRO A 32 8.34 9.11 0.02
CA PRO A 32 9.62 8.96 -0.68
C PRO A 32 9.51 9.31 -2.16
N GLU A 33 10.64 9.58 -2.80
CA GLU A 33 10.68 9.76 -4.25
C GLU A 33 10.12 8.54 -4.97
N SER A 34 9.51 8.76 -6.12
CA SER A 34 8.85 7.69 -6.89
C SER A 34 9.77 6.52 -7.22
N GLU A 35 11.04 6.80 -7.54
CA GLU A 35 12.04 5.74 -7.79
C GLU A 35 12.27 4.85 -6.58
N ILE A 36 12.35 5.45 -5.39
CA ILE A 36 12.54 4.71 -4.13
C ILE A 36 11.32 3.83 -3.86
N MET A 37 10.13 4.35 -4.05
CA MET A 37 8.89 3.58 -3.89
C MET A 37 8.83 2.39 -4.85
N ARG A 38 9.22 2.60 -6.11
CA ARG A 38 9.29 1.54 -7.12
C ARG A 38 10.28 0.44 -6.72
N GLU A 39 11.49 0.84 -6.32
CA GLU A 39 12.52 -0.11 -5.86
C GLU A 39 12.07 -0.94 -4.67
N LEU A 40 11.37 -0.32 -3.70
CA LEU A 40 10.83 -1.03 -2.55
C LEU A 40 9.82 -2.10 -2.98
N LEU A 41 8.90 -1.77 -3.87
CA LEU A 41 7.90 -2.72 -4.37
C LEU A 41 8.54 -3.86 -5.17
N GLU A 42 9.52 -3.57 -6.02
CA GLU A 42 10.26 -4.59 -6.75
C GLU A 42 11.05 -5.50 -5.81
N THR A 43 11.67 -4.93 -4.78
CA THR A 43 12.40 -5.69 -3.76
C THR A 43 11.47 -6.63 -2.99
N MET A 44 10.30 -6.16 -2.58
CA MET A 44 9.31 -7.00 -1.91
C MET A 44 8.88 -8.17 -2.78
N ALA A 45 8.62 -7.94 -4.05
CA ALA A 45 8.27 -8.98 -5.00
C ALA A 45 9.42 -9.98 -5.17
N ALA A 46 10.64 -9.51 -5.31
CA ALA A 46 11.83 -10.35 -5.45
C ALA A 46 12.11 -11.20 -4.21
N LEU A 47 11.74 -10.72 -3.02
CA LEU A 47 11.85 -11.46 -1.76
C LEU A 47 10.72 -12.48 -1.54
N GLY A 48 9.78 -12.58 -2.46
CA GLY A 48 8.73 -13.59 -2.42
C GLY A 48 7.41 -13.14 -1.80
N ALA A 49 7.19 -11.83 -1.64
CA ALA A 49 5.91 -11.34 -1.15
C ALA A 49 4.75 -11.81 -2.05
N ASP A 50 3.68 -12.29 -1.44
CA ASP A 50 2.43 -12.58 -2.16
C ASP A 50 1.65 -11.31 -2.43
N VAL A 51 1.81 -10.30 -1.56
CA VAL A 51 1.32 -8.94 -1.77
C VAL A 51 2.41 -7.97 -1.28
N ALA A 52 2.76 -6.99 -2.11
CA ALA A 52 3.69 -5.92 -1.75
C ALA A 52 2.88 -4.69 -1.32
N LYS A 53 3.08 -4.23 -0.09
CA LYS A 53 2.36 -3.10 0.48
C LYS A 53 3.29 -1.95 0.85
N LEU A 54 2.94 -0.76 0.41
CA LEU A 54 3.65 0.46 0.72
C LEU A 54 2.65 1.51 1.22
N ALA A 55 2.86 2.00 2.43
CA ALA A 55 2.03 3.05 3.03
C ALA A 55 2.93 4.21 3.46
N VAL A 56 2.69 5.40 2.92
CA VAL A 56 3.53 6.58 3.14
C VAL A 56 2.67 7.77 3.54
N LEU A 57 3.25 8.76 4.23
CA LEU A 57 2.52 9.97 4.59
C LEU A 57 2.63 11.01 3.46
N ALA A 58 1.49 11.42 2.91
CA ALA A 58 1.42 12.50 1.95
C ALA A 58 1.29 13.85 2.68
N ASN A 59 2.22 14.76 2.43
CA ASN A 59 2.24 16.11 2.98
C ASN A 59 1.73 17.17 2.00
N SER A 60 1.33 16.74 0.81
CA SER A 60 0.81 17.60 -0.25
C SER A 60 -0.04 16.80 -1.24
N GLU A 61 -0.82 17.49 -2.06
CA GLU A 61 -1.56 16.86 -3.16
C GLU A 61 -0.61 16.22 -4.19
N ARG A 62 0.56 16.81 -4.38
CA ARG A 62 1.58 16.25 -5.28
C ARG A 62 2.11 14.91 -4.76
N ASP A 63 2.32 14.78 -3.47
CA ASP A 63 2.71 13.51 -2.85
C ASP A 63 1.64 12.45 -3.11
N ALA A 64 0.38 12.79 -2.89
CA ALA A 64 -0.73 11.89 -3.14
C ALA A 64 -0.80 11.46 -4.61
N LEU A 65 -0.62 12.38 -5.55
CA LEU A 65 -0.56 12.06 -6.97
C LEU A 65 0.58 11.11 -7.30
N ASN A 66 1.76 11.34 -6.75
CA ASN A 66 2.91 10.46 -6.95
C ASN A 66 2.62 9.04 -6.46
N VAL A 67 1.93 8.90 -5.34
CA VAL A 67 1.50 7.59 -4.81
C VAL A 67 0.54 6.89 -5.77
N GLU A 68 -0.45 7.60 -6.29
CA GLU A 68 -1.38 7.05 -7.28
C GLU A 68 -0.66 6.57 -8.54
N LEU A 69 0.27 7.36 -9.04
CA LEU A 69 1.06 7.00 -10.23
C LEU A 69 1.93 5.77 -9.98
N VAL A 70 2.53 5.66 -8.80
CA VAL A 70 3.30 4.46 -8.42
C VAL A 70 2.40 3.23 -8.33
N GLN A 71 1.18 3.37 -7.79
CA GLN A 71 0.23 2.26 -7.75
C GLN A 71 -0.13 1.76 -9.16
N ARG A 72 -0.40 2.65 -10.09
CA ARG A 72 -0.69 2.28 -11.49
C ARG A 72 0.51 1.58 -12.13
N TRP A 73 1.69 2.13 -11.93
CA TRP A 73 2.93 1.52 -12.42
C TRP A 73 3.13 0.12 -11.82
N ALA A 74 2.94 -0.04 -10.51
CA ALA A 74 3.11 -1.31 -9.84
C ALA A 74 2.15 -2.38 -10.35
N ALA A 75 0.91 -2.03 -10.62
CA ALA A 75 -0.09 -2.95 -11.17
C ALA A 75 0.33 -3.51 -12.53
N GLU A 76 1.08 -2.74 -13.31
CA GLU A 76 1.52 -3.15 -14.65
C GLU A 76 2.88 -3.86 -14.65
N TYR A 77 3.82 -3.40 -13.83
CA TYR A 77 5.23 -3.80 -13.93
C TYR A 77 5.74 -4.66 -12.77
N VAL A 78 5.11 -4.63 -11.60
CA VAL A 78 5.56 -5.44 -10.46
C VAL A 78 4.90 -6.82 -10.53
N SER A 79 5.72 -7.86 -10.35
CA SER A 79 5.25 -9.25 -10.47
C SER A 79 4.30 -9.70 -9.35
N ALA A 80 4.31 -9.03 -8.19
CA ALA A 80 3.39 -9.31 -7.10
C ALA A 80 2.22 -8.32 -7.12
N PRO A 81 1.01 -8.76 -6.72
CA PRO A 81 -0.08 -7.83 -6.42
C PRO A 81 0.36 -6.77 -5.43
N SER A 82 -0.14 -5.55 -5.57
CA SER A 82 0.34 -4.41 -4.79
C SER A 82 -0.77 -3.63 -4.10
N ILE A 83 -0.38 -3.00 -2.99
CA ILE A 83 -1.19 -2.00 -2.27
C ILE A 83 -0.28 -0.81 -2.04
N VAL A 84 -0.49 0.29 -2.76
CA VAL A 84 0.28 1.52 -2.59
C VAL A 84 -0.69 2.62 -2.19
N LEU A 85 -0.52 3.15 -0.99
CA LEU A 85 -1.44 4.15 -0.47
C LEU A 85 -0.70 5.26 0.28
N ALA A 86 -1.35 6.41 0.34
CA ALA A 86 -0.90 7.54 1.13
C ALA A 86 -1.78 7.71 2.37
N MET A 87 -1.12 7.96 3.49
CA MET A 87 -1.77 8.28 4.76
C MET A 87 -1.96 9.80 4.89
N GLY A 88 -2.77 10.20 5.85
CA GLY A 88 -3.07 11.59 6.15
C GLY A 88 -4.19 12.15 5.30
N GLU A 89 -4.48 13.44 5.50
CA GLU A 89 -5.58 14.13 4.83
C GLU A 89 -5.43 14.14 3.30
N PHE A 90 -4.24 14.46 2.81
CA PHE A 90 -3.95 14.50 1.37
C PHE A 90 -3.99 13.11 0.73
N GLY A 91 -3.68 12.08 1.51
CA GLY A 91 -3.66 10.70 1.02
C GLY A 91 -5.02 10.02 1.00
N ARG A 92 -6.05 10.60 1.62
CA ARG A 92 -7.36 9.97 1.75
C ARG A 92 -7.94 9.49 0.43
N GLN A 93 -7.80 10.29 -0.62
CA GLN A 93 -8.30 9.96 -1.96
C GLN A 93 -7.58 8.75 -2.56
N THR A 94 -6.30 8.54 -2.28
CA THR A 94 -5.54 7.38 -2.80
C THR A 94 -6.14 6.07 -2.33
N ARG A 95 -6.69 6.03 -1.11
CA ARG A 95 -7.35 4.85 -0.56
C ARG A 95 -8.66 4.55 -1.27
N ALA A 96 -9.36 5.58 -1.74
CA ALA A 96 -10.61 5.44 -2.49
C ALA A 96 -10.38 5.07 -3.96
N THR A 97 -9.32 5.62 -4.60
CA THR A 97 -9.00 5.35 -6.00
C THR A 97 -8.15 4.11 -6.20
N GLN A 98 -7.58 3.58 -5.15
CA GLN A 98 -6.66 2.45 -5.19
C GLN A 98 -7.16 1.24 -6.00
N PRO A 99 -8.43 0.79 -5.88
CA PRO A 99 -8.91 -0.30 -6.71
C PRO A 99 -8.91 0.01 -8.21
N GLU A 100 -9.19 1.25 -8.59
CA GLU A 100 -9.16 1.70 -10.00
C GLU A 100 -7.74 1.81 -10.53
N ASP A 101 -6.79 2.13 -9.67
CA ASP A 101 -5.36 2.23 -9.98
C ASP A 101 -4.65 0.85 -9.94
N GLY A 102 -5.39 -0.23 -9.72
CA GLY A 102 -4.87 -1.60 -9.74
C GLY A 102 -4.43 -2.13 -8.37
N GLY A 103 -4.74 -1.44 -7.29
CA GLY A 103 -4.52 -1.93 -5.94
C GLY A 103 -5.46 -3.07 -5.59
N VAL A 104 -4.98 -4.07 -4.84
CA VAL A 104 -5.75 -5.29 -4.56
C VAL A 104 -6.60 -5.21 -3.30
N ALA A 105 -6.35 -4.23 -2.43
CA ALA A 105 -7.13 -4.03 -1.20
C ALA A 105 -6.95 -2.61 -0.66
N SER A 106 -7.88 -2.18 0.18
CA SER A 106 -7.75 -0.97 0.96
C SER A 106 -8.19 -1.24 2.41
N PHE A 107 -7.68 -0.44 3.33
CA PHE A 107 -8.00 -0.55 4.75
C PHE A 107 -8.98 0.53 5.15
N VAL A 108 -10.04 0.14 5.84
CA VAL A 108 -11.10 1.03 6.27
C VAL A 108 -11.30 0.97 7.79
N ALA A 109 -11.89 2.01 8.34
CA ALA A 109 -12.23 2.07 9.75
C ALA A 109 -13.70 1.69 9.96
N VAL A 110 -13.99 1.11 11.10
CA VAL A 110 -15.36 0.86 11.53
C VAL A 110 -15.77 1.98 12.48
N SER A 111 -16.79 2.75 12.10
CA SER A 111 -17.43 3.77 12.96
C SER A 111 -16.45 4.69 13.70
N GLY A 112 -15.57 5.37 12.98
CA GLY A 112 -14.64 6.35 13.55
C GLY A 112 -13.45 5.76 14.30
N ARG A 113 -13.18 4.47 14.14
CA ARG A 113 -12.03 3.80 14.75
C ARG A 113 -10.88 3.64 13.77
N GLU A 114 -10.32 4.75 13.32
CA GLU A 114 -9.19 4.73 12.41
C GLU A 114 -7.95 4.11 13.08
N SER A 115 -7.31 3.16 12.39
CA SER A 115 -6.03 2.57 12.80
C SER A 115 -4.83 3.29 12.18
N ALA A 116 -5.06 4.12 11.18
CA ALA A 116 -4.06 4.96 10.54
C ALA A 116 -4.71 6.23 9.99
N PRO A 117 -3.94 7.35 9.88
CA PRO A 117 -4.46 8.60 9.34
C PRO A 117 -5.01 8.45 7.93
N GLY A 118 -6.13 9.11 7.64
CA GLY A 118 -6.72 9.16 6.31
C GLY A 118 -7.53 7.95 5.90
N GLN A 119 -7.79 7.01 6.79
CA GLN A 119 -8.69 5.89 6.49
C GLN A 119 -10.12 6.38 6.28
N TRP A 120 -10.79 5.78 5.30
CA TRP A 120 -12.22 5.93 5.11
C TRP A 120 -12.99 5.04 6.10
N GLY A 121 -14.18 5.46 6.51
CA GLY A 121 -15.12 4.53 7.12
C GLY A 121 -15.56 3.49 6.08
N ALA A 122 -15.82 2.26 6.53
CA ALA A 122 -16.19 1.18 5.61
C ALA A 122 -17.43 1.52 4.78
N GLN A 123 -18.45 2.11 5.40
CA GLN A 123 -19.66 2.52 4.72
C GLN A 123 -19.43 3.69 3.77
N GLU A 124 -18.67 4.71 4.20
CA GLU A 124 -18.31 5.85 3.35
C GLU A 124 -17.58 5.41 2.08
N LEU A 125 -16.62 4.50 2.22
CA LEU A 125 -15.86 4.00 1.08
C LEU A 125 -16.75 3.19 0.14
N ALA A 126 -17.62 2.34 0.68
CA ALA A 126 -18.57 1.57 -0.12
C ALA A 126 -19.48 2.48 -0.95
N GLU A 127 -20.00 3.56 -0.35
CA GLU A 127 -20.84 4.55 -1.04
C GLU A 127 -20.05 5.26 -2.16
N LYS A 128 -18.80 5.68 -1.87
CA LYS A 128 -17.95 6.36 -2.85
C LYS A 128 -17.63 5.46 -4.05
N LEU A 129 -17.44 4.16 -3.82
CA LEU A 129 -17.18 3.20 -4.88
C LEU A 129 -18.46 2.69 -5.58
N GLY A 130 -19.65 3.15 -5.15
CA GLY A 130 -20.93 2.70 -5.69
C GLY A 130 -21.28 1.26 -5.31
N ARG A 131 -20.78 0.78 -4.19
CA ARG A 131 -21.05 -0.56 -3.66
C ARG A 131 -21.88 -0.48 -2.39
N GLU A 132 -22.76 -1.42 -2.22
CA GLU A 132 -23.57 -1.59 -1.01
C GLU A 132 -22.90 -2.54 0.00
#